data_4ce7f6cf757e95da4b6d3c5ad23715b1
#
_entry.id   4ce7f6cf757e95da4b6d3c5ad23715b1
#
_cell.length_a   1.000
_cell.length_b   1.000
_cell.length_c   1.000
_cell.angle_alpha   90.00
_cell.angle_beta   90.00
_cell.angle_gamma   90.00
#
_symmetry.space_group_name_H-M   'P 1'
#
loop_
_entity.id
_entity.type
_entity.pdbx_description
1 polymer ?
#
loop_
_entity_poly.entity_id
_entity_poly.type
_entity_poly.pdbx_seq_one_letter_code
_entity_poly.pdbx_strand_id
1 'polypeptide(L)'
;MTRLKKEDVSVMSATQVSGRRRFLATTIGAWAIAPVTSGSAQTAVPSGSLTKEQRDRMTPGQVLDALRQGNERFRTGKLVSRDYRDQQKSSAAGQFPAAVVLGCIDSRAPAEIIFDAGIGDTFNARIAGNVVNDDLLGSLEFACSVAGAKVLLLFGHTACGAIKGAIDDVEMGNLTGLLARVKPAITVTQFDGVKSSKNAAYVDAVARTNVLLGLDNIRRRSPILADLEKKQTIQIVGGMYDLVTGTVEFLAEG
;
A
#
# COMPACT_ATOMS: atom_id res chain seq x y z
N MET A 1 -10.65 -8.45 -47.32
CA MET A 1 -11.59 -9.62 -47.31
C MET A 1 -10.77 -10.87 -47.21
N THR A 2 -10.68 -11.48 -46.03
CA THR A 2 -10.23 -12.86 -45.87
C THR A 2 -10.87 -13.41 -44.58
N ARG A 3 -11.77 -14.39 -44.79
CA ARG A 3 -12.53 -15.11 -43.75
C ARG A 3 -11.60 -16.06 -42.99
N LEU A 4 -11.61 -16.02 -41.67
CA LEU A 4 -11.06 -17.09 -40.82
C LEU A 4 -12.18 -18.07 -40.42
N LYS A 5 -11.89 -19.35 -40.61
CA LYS A 5 -12.75 -20.51 -40.31
C LYS A 5 -12.82 -20.80 -38.80
N LYS A 6 -14.01 -21.21 -38.36
CA LYS A 6 -14.25 -21.88 -37.08
C LYS A 6 -13.73 -23.31 -37.16
N GLU A 7 -12.95 -23.75 -36.17
CA GLU A 7 -12.69 -25.18 -35.96
C GLU A 7 -13.18 -25.60 -34.55
N ASP A 8 -13.78 -26.80 -34.54
CA ASP A 8 -14.56 -27.41 -33.49
C ASP A 8 -13.74 -27.80 -32.26
N VAL A 9 -14.34 -27.60 -31.07
CA VAL A 9 -13.85 -28.18 -29.79
C VAL A 9 -14.74 -29.38 -29.44
N SER A 10 -14.13 -30.57 -29.56
CA SER A 10 -14.72 -31.86 -29.21
C SER A 10 -14.80 -32.03 -27.70
N VAL A 11 -15.98 -32.42 -27.22
CA VAL A 11 -16.30 -32.77 -25.84
C VAL A 11 -15.87 -34.23 -25.58
N MET A 12 -14.96 -34.43 -24.61
CA MET A 12 -14.64 -35.78 -24.12
C MET A 12 -15.52 -36.15 -22.93
N SER A 13 -16.27 -37.23 -23.11
CA SER A 13 -17.16 -37.89 -22.14
C SER A 13 -16.36 -38.64 -21.07
N ALA A 14 -16.76 -38.46 -19.80
CA ALA A 14 -16.22 -39.17 -18.65
C ALA A 14 -16.94 -40.52 -18.46
N THR A 15 -16.19 -41.61 -18.43
CA THR A 15 -16.64 -42.98 -18.20
C THR A 15 -16.72 -43.25 -16.70
N GLN A 16 -17.89 -43.68 -16.21
CA GLN A 16 -18.14 -44.17 -14.86
C GLN A 16 -17.59 -45.60 -14.70
N VAL A 17 -16.81 -45.83 -13.63
CA VAL A 17 -16.45 -47.17 -13.17
C VAL A 17 -17.04 -47.43 -11.79
N SER A 18 -18.01 -48.32 -11.74
CA SER A 18 -18.61 -48.85 -10.50
C SER A 18 -17.82 -50.05 -9.99
N GLY A 19 -17.31 -49.98 -8.76
CA GLY A 19 -16.71 -51.12 -8.06
C GLY A 19 -17.25 -51.26 -6.65
N ARG A 20 -18.20 -52.18 -6.45
CA ARG A 20 -18.67 -52.60 -5.13
C ARG A 20 -17.64 -53.50 -4.47
N ARG A 21 -17.12 -53.11 -3.30
CA ARG A 21 -16.47 -54.07 -2.36
C ARG A 21 -17.11 -53.91 -0.98
N ARG A 22 -17.76 -55.03 -0.55
CA ARG A 22 -18.23 -55.26 0.82
C ARG A 22 -17.02 -55.52 1.72
N PHE A 23 -16.92 -54.85 2.86
CA PHE A 23 -16.06 -55.26 3.96
C PHE A 23 -16.82 -55.26 5.28
N LEU A 24 -16.53 -56.32 6.03
CA LEU A 24 -17.14 -56.69 7.31
C LEU A 24 -16.87 -55.65 8.43
N ALA A 25 -17.85 -55.52 9.28
CA ALA A 25 -17.78 -54.73 10.51
C ALA A 25 -17.00 -55.51 11.60
N THR A 26 -16.00 -54.87 12.17
CA THR A 26 -15.41 -55.27 13.44
C THR A 26 -15.52 -54.06 14.39
N THR A 27 -16.31 -54.23 15.44
CA THR A 27 -16.52 -53.23 16.49
C THR A 27 -15.32 -53.22 17.43
N ILE A 28 -14.58 -52.12 17.45
CA ILE A 28 -13.59 -51.81 18.50
C ILE A 28 -14.04 -50.51 19.14
N GLY A 29 -14.26 -50.50 20.45
CA GLY A 29 -14.70 -49.37 21.22
C GLY A 29 -13.70 -48.22 21.12
N ALA A 30 -14.17 -47.08 20.64
CA ALA A 30 -13.39 -45.84 20.57
C ALA A 30 -13.75 -44.95 21.75
N TRP A 31 -12.78 -44.68 22.57
CA TRP A 31 -12.81 -43.58 23.52
C TRP A 31 -12.88 -42.27 22.70
N ALA A 32 -13.95 -41.51 22.84
CA ALA A 32 -14.11 -40.23 22.19
C ALA A 32 -13.21 -39.18 22.88
N ILE A 33 -12.03 -38.96 22.30
CA ILE A 33 -11.28 -37.71 22.56
C ILE A 33 -11.94 -36.63 21.72
N ALA A 34 -12.71 -35.77 22.35
CA ALA A 34 -13.25 -34.59 21.69
C ALA A 34 -12.10 -33.70 21.23
N PRO A 35 -11.99 -33.33 19.94
CA PRO A 35 -11.02 -32.33 19.53
C PRO A 35 -11.41 -30.98 20.14
N VAL A 36 -10.54 -30.44 21.00
CA VAL A 36 -10.58 -29.04 21.38
C VAL A 36 -10.21 -28.24 20.12
N THR A 37 -11.19 -27.87 19.35
CA THR A 37 -11.02 -26.90 18.27
C THR A 37 -10.81 -25.54 18.94
N SER A 38 -9.54 -25.16 19.12
CA SER A 38 -9.17 -23.77 19.34
C SER A 38 -9.53 -22.99 18.07
N GLY A 39 -10.78 -22.62 17.98
CA GLY A 39 -11.25 -21.68 16.95
C GLY A 39 -10.59 -20.34 17.20
N SER A 40 -9.50 -20.05 16.48
CA SER A 40 -9.08 -18.68 16.30
C SER A 40 -10.29 -17.93 15.74
N ALA A 41 -10.91 -17.09 16.54
CA ALA A 41 -11.95 -16.18 16.09
C ALA A 41 -11.27 -15.26 15.07
N GLN A 42 -11.40 -15.62 13.82
CA GLN A 42 -11.07 -14.78 12.69
C GLN A 42 -12.09 -13.64 12.76
N THR A 43 -11.68 -12.49 13.31
CA THR A 43 -12.53 -11.30 13.32
C THR A 43 -12.91 -11.04 11.87
N ALA A 44 -14.19 -11.24 11.55
CA ALA A 44 -14.73 -10.96 10.23
C ALA A 44 -14.41 -9.49 9.92
N VAL A 45 -13.61 -9.26 8.87
CA VAL A 45 -13.38 -7.90 8.38
C VAL A 45 -14.74 -7.40 7.89
N PRO A 46 -15.17 -6.18 8.30
CA PRO A 46 -16.43 -5.62 7.83
C PRO A 46 -16.48 -5.65 6.29
N SER A 47 -17.58 -6.08 5.71
CA SER A 47 -17.74 -6.19 4.25
C SER A 47 -17.73 -4.82 3.56
N GLY A 48 -18.11 -3.75 4.27
CA GLY A 48 -18.18 -2.39 3.76
C GLY A 48 -16.93 -1.55 4.03
N SER A 49 -16.92 -0.34 3.49
CA SER A 49 -15.90 0.68 3.77
C SER A 49 -16.02 1.21 5.21
N LEU A 50 -14.96 1.86 5.72
CA LEU A 50 -14.98 2.48 7.05
C LEU A 50 -16.12 3.49 7.18
N THR A 51 -16.80 3.46 8.34
CA THR A 51 -17.74 4.51 8.71
C THR A 51 -17.02 5.64 9.44
N LYS A 52 -17.68 6.81 9.53
CA LYS A 52 -17.14 7.96 10.28
C LYS A 52 -16.84 7.60 11.72
N GLU A 53 -17.76 6.90 12.38
CA GLU A 53 -17.65 6.50 13.79
C GLU A 53 -16.51 5.52 14.01
N GLN A 54 -16.28 4.59 13.08
CA GLN A 54 -15.16 3.65 13.15
C GLN A 54 -13.84 4.40 13.03
N ARG A 55 -13.69 5.24 11.98
CA ARG A 55 -12.49 6.05 11.75
C ARG A 55 -12.20 6.99 12.93
N ASP A 56 -13.23 7.69 13.46
CA ASP A 56 -13.05 8.68 14.53
C ASP A 56 -12.57 8.04 15.84
N ARG A 57 -12.89 6.77 16.09
CA ARG A 57 -12.40 6.01 17.25
C ARG A 57 -10.95 5.55 17.12
N MET A 58 -10.40 5.53 15.92
CA MET A 58 -9.02 5.11 15.72
C MET A 58 -8.05 6.20 16.16
N THR A 59 -6.99 5.81 16.85
CA THR A 59 -5.83 6.67 17.09
C THR A 59 -4.88 6.61 15.88
N PRO A 60 -4.01 7.63 15.69
CA PRO A 60 -2.99 7.59 14.63
C PRO A 60 -2.12 6.32 14.69
N GLY A 61 -1.71 5.89 15.91
CA GLY A 61 -0.94 4.66 16.10
C GLY A 61 -1.68 3.41 15.62
N GLN A 62 -2.98 3.29 15.94
CA GLN A 62 -3.79 2.16 15.47
C GLN A 62 -3.93 2.13 13.94
N VAL A 63 -4.02 3.30 13.29
CA VAL A 63 -4.05 3.38 11.82
C VAL A 63 -2.71 2.96 11.23
N LEU A 64 -1.60 3.43 11.81
CA LEU A 64 -0.25 3.03 11.37
C LEU A 64 -0.03 1.51 11.54
N ASP A 65 -0.48 0.93 12.64
CA ASP A 65 -0.40 -0.52 12.87
C ASP A 65 -1.29 -1.30 11.88
N ALA A 66 -2.44 -0.77 11.50
CA ALA A 66 -3.28 -1.37 10.46
C ALA A 66 -2.57 -1.40 9.09
N LEU A 67 -1.84 -0.33 8.73
CA LEU A 67 -1.01 -0.30 7.52
C LEU A 67 0.13 -1.33 7.60
N ARG A 68 0.83 -1.44 8.73
CA ARG A 68 1.88 -2.46 8.95
C ARG A 68 1.34 -3.87 8.79
N GLN A 69 0.21 -4.18 9.43
CA GLN A 69 -0.46 -5.46 9.33
C GLN A 69 -0.95 -5.75 7.91
N GLY A 70 -1.44 -4.73 7.20
CA GLY A 70 -1.82 -4.84 5.79
C GLY A 70 -0.63 -5.22 4.91
N ASN A 71 0.52 -4.57 5.09
CA ASN A 71 1.73 -4.93 4.36
C ASN A 71 2.21 -6.35 4.71
N GLU A 72 2.11 -6.78 5.95
CA GLU A 72 2.46 -8.15 6.32
C GLU A 72 1.52 -9.17 5.66
N ARG A 73 0.21 -8.90 5.55
CA ARG A 73 -0.73 -9.75 4.82
C ARG A 73 -0.39 -9.81 3.33
N PHE A 74 -0.07 -8.65 2.72
CA PHE A 74 0.37 -8.59 1.32
C PHE A 74 1.61 -9.45 1.10
N ARG A 75 2.65 -9.24 1.90
CA ARG A 75 3.93 -9.94 1.81
C ARG A 75 3.82 -11.47 2.00
N THR A 76 2.91 -11.91 2.85
CA THR A 76 2.69 -13.34 3.15
C THR A 76 1.60 -14.00 2.30
N GLY A 77 1.01 -13.26 1.35
CA GLY A 77 -0.07 -13.77 0.49
C GLY A 77 -1.39 -14.03 1.21
N LYS A 78 -1.59 -13.42 2.39
CA LYS A 78 -2.79 -13.58 3.24
C LYS A 78 -3.72 -12.37 3.14
N LEU A 79 -3.91 -11.85 1.94
CA LEU A 79 -4.81 -10.71 1.70
C LEU A 79 -6.24 -11.02 2.17
N VAL A 80 -6.90 -10.00 2.70
CA VAL A 80 -8.31 -10.08 3.06
C VAL A 80 -9.18 -10.18 1.81
N SER A 81 -10.08 -11.14 1.78
CA SER A 81 -11.10 -11.22 0.72
C SER A 81 -12.11 -10.07 0.88
N ARG A 82 -12.27 -9.26 -0.15
CA ARG A 82 -13.16 -8.10 -0.15
C ARG A 82 -14.19 -8.18 -1.27
N ASP A 83 -15.43 -7.79 -0.97
CA ASP A 83 -16.41 -7.47 -1.98
C ASP A 83 -16.28 -5.99 -2.36
N TYR A 84 -15.51 -5.71 -3.41
CA TYR A 84 -15.31 -4.34 -3.90
C TYR A 84 -16.60 -3.69 -4.41
N ARG A 85 -17.59 -4.47 -4.84
CA ARG A 85 -18.91 -3.95 -5.25
C ARG A 85 -19.71 -3.47 -4.04
N ASP A 86 -19.63 -4.19 -2.93
CA ASP A 86 -20.26 -3.78 -1.68
C ASP A 86 -19.57 -2.55 -1.10
N GLN A 87 -18.23 -2.52 -1.10
CA GLN A 87 -17.47 -1.35 -0.66
C GLN A 87 -17.74 -0.11 -1.53
N GLN A 88 -17.84 -0.26 -2.84
CA GLN A 88 -18.21 0.82 -3.75
C GLN A 88 -19.59 1.38 -3.42
N LYS A 89 -20.57 0.52 -3.14
CA LYS A 89 -21.94 0.95 -2.77
C LYS A 89 -21.96 1.63 -1.41
N SER A 90 -21.29 1.04 -0.40
CA SER A 90 -21.31 1.55 0.97
C SER A 90 -20.59 2.89 1.10
N SER A 91 -19.56 3.16 0.26
CA SER A 91 -18.83 4.43 0.24
C SER A 91 -19.44 5.52 -0.65
N ALA A 92 -20.48 5.21 -1.44
CA ALA A 92 -21.06 6.16 -2.40
C ALA A 92 -21.67 7.41 -1.75
N ALA A 93 -22.23 7.28 -0.55
CA ALA A 93 -22.84 8.39 0.19
C ALA A 93 -21.85 9.23 1.02
N GLY A 94 -20.62 8.74 1.21
CA GLY A 94 -19.57 9.43 1.97
C GLY A 94 -18.33 8.57 2.12
N GLN A 95 -17.19 9.22 2.33
CA GLN A 95 -15.90 8.55 2.50
C GLN A 95 -15.24 8.98 3.80
N PHE A 96 -14.65 8.02 4.52
CA PHE A 96 -14.02 8.24 5.82
C PHE A 96 -12.66 7.54 5.92
N PRO A 97 -11.73 7.82 4.98
CA PRO A 97 -10.43 7.18 4.97
C PRO A 97 -9.65 7.44 6.25
N ALA A 98 -8.98 6.40 6.75
CA ALA A 98 -8.17 6.50 7.97
C ALA A 98 -6.78 7.09 7.70
N ALA A 99 -6.27 6.93 6.49
CA ALA A 99 -4.94 7.41 6.09
C ALA A 99 -4.96 8.12 4.74
N VAL A 100 -3.92 8.94 4.50
CA VAL A 100 -3.55 9.44 3.17
C VAL A 100 -2.13 8.98 2.86
N VAL A 101 -1.95 8.41 1.66
CA VAL A 101 -0.65 7.94 1.16
C VAL A 101 -0.23 8.79 -0.03
N LEU A 102 0.93 9.46 0.07
CA LEU A 102 1.57 10.13 -1.06
C LEU A 102 2.70 9.22 -1.58
N GLY A 103 2.51 8.59 -2.72
CA GLY A 103 3.46 7.66 -3.34
C GLY A 103 3.94 8.05 -4.72
N CYS A 104 4.82 7.21 -5.28
CA CYS A 104 5.24 7.32 -6.67
C CYS A 104 4.14 6.82 -7.62
N ILE A 105 4.11 7.36 -8.88
CA ILE A 105 3.25 6.82 -9.95
C ILE A 105 3.71 5.44 -10.45
N ASP A 106 4.81 4.90 -9.95
CA ASP A 106 5.34 3.59 -10.38
C ASP A 106 4.25 2.52 -10.30
N SER A 107 3.99 1.85 -11.42
CA SER A 107 2.90 0.86 -11.52
C SER A 107 3.04 -0.35 -10.60
N ARG A 108 4.26 -0.59 -10.08
CA ARG A 108 4.58 -1.68 -9.16
C ARG A 108 4.34 -1.33 -7.69
N ALA A 109 4.00 -0.05 -7.40
CA ALA A 109 3.80 0.45 -6.03
C ALA A 109 2.36 0.97 -5.78
N PRO A 110 1.30 0.16 -6.04
CA PRO A 110 -0.08 0.52 -5.72
C PRO A 110 -0.30 0.40 -4.21
N ALA A 111 -0.43 1.52 -3.51
CA ALA A 111 -0.50 1.56 -2.04
C ALA A 111 -1.68 0.72 -1.50
N GLU A 112 -2.84 0.76 -2.16
CA GLU A 112 -4.03 0.02 -1.74
C GLU A 112 -3.77 -1.49 -1.66
N ILE A 113 -3.03 -2.05 -2.63
CA ILE A 113 -2.70 -3.47 -2.66
C ILE A 113 -1.60 -3.79 -1.64
N ILE A 114 -0.56 -2.94 -1.56
CA ILE A 114 0.60 -3.14 -0.68
C ILE A 114 0.21 -3.08 0.79
N PHE A 115 -0.77 -2.24 1.13
CA PHE A 115 -1.30 -2.13 2.49
C PHE A 115 -2.59 -2.93 2.71
N ASP A 116 -2.98 -3.78 1.74
CA ASP A 116 -4.19 -4.59 1.82
C ASP A 116 -5.39 -3.73 2.28
N ALA A 117 -5.58 -2.58 1.62
CA ALA A 117 -6.66 -1.63 1.88
C ALA A 117 -7.82 -1.81 0.88
N GLY A 118 -9.03 -1.54 1.34
CA GLY A 118 -10.24 -1.57 0.52
C GLY A 118 -10.60 -0.21 -0.07
N ILE A 119 -11.69 -0.18 -0.86
CA ILE A 119 -12.25 1.06 -1.38
C ILE A 119 -12.75 1.91 -0.20
N GLY A 120 -12.25 3.15 -0.11
CA GLY A 120 -12.62 4.10 0.92
C GLY A 120 -11.77 4.06 2.21
N ASP A 121 -10.80 3.13 2.32
CA ASP A 121 -9.96 3.00 3.51
C ASP A 121 -8.82 4.04 3.53
N THR A 122 -8.31 4.43 2.34
CA THR A 122 -7.20 5.38 2.20
C THR A 122 -7.45 6.39 1.08
N PHE A 123 -6.97 7.63 1.27
CA PHE A 123 -6.69 8.54 0.16
C PHE A 123 -5.36 8.19 -0.47
N ASN A 124 -5.26 8.25 -1.80
CA ASN A 124 -4.03 7.96 -2.52
C ASN A 124 -3.69 9.10 -3.48
N ALA A 125 -2.59 9.79 -3.19
CA ALA A 125 -1.97 10.78 -4.06
C ALA A 125 -0.70 10.19 -4.67
N ARG A 126 -0.47 10.39 -5.98
CA ARG A 126 0.67 9.77 -6.67
C ARG A 126 1.32 10.72 -7.65
N ILE A 127 2.64 10.84 -7.55
CA ILE A 127 3.46 11.64 -8.47
C ILE A 127 4.84 10.98 -8.62
N ALA A 128 5.47 11.09 -9.79
CA ALA A 128 6.78 10.49 -10.02
C ALA A 128 7.80 10.95 -8.97
N GLY A 129 8.52 9.98 -8.36
CA GLY A 129 9.47 10.27 -7.29
C GLY A 129 8.85 10.75 -5.99
N ASN A 130 7.54 10.56 -5.77
CA ASN A 130 6.82 10.99 -4.54
C ASN A 130 7.20 12.38 -4.03
N VAL A 131 7.47 13.31 -4.96
CA VAL A 131 7.84 14.69 -4.63
C VAL A 131 6.66 15.47 -4.05
N VAL A 132 6.96 16.49 -3.23
CA VAL A 132 5.94 17.34 -2.61
C VAL A 132 5.86 18.68 -3.34
N ASN A 133 4.67 19.02 -3.85
CA ASN A 133 4.35 20.32 -4.46
C ASN A 133 3.11 20.94 -3.81
N ASP A 134 2.71 22.14 -4.24
CA ASP A 134 1.62 22.89 -3.60
C ASP A 134 0.27 22.18 -3.74
N ASP A 135 -0.04 21.61 -4.90
CA ASP A 135 -1.29 20.90 -5.15
C ASP A 135 -1.40 19.64 -4.29
N LEU A 136 -0.29 18.92 -4.11
CA LEU A 136 -0.24 17.76 -3.22
C LEU A 136 -0.35 18.19 -1.76
N LEU A 137 0.32 19.26 -1.33
CA LEU A 137 0.16 19.76 0.04
C LEU A 137 -1.30 20.11 0.33
N GLY A 138 -1.98 20.85 -0.57
CA GLY A 138 -3.40 21.15 -0.43
C GLY A 138 -4.27 19.89 -0.33
N SER A 139 -3.95 18.85 -1.12
CA SER A 139 -4.64 17.55 -1.05
C SER A 139 -4.40 16.82 0.28
N LEU A 140 -3.19 16.87 0.82
CA LEU A 140 -2.84 16.29 2.13
C LEU A 140 -3.53 17.06 3.28
N GLU A 141 -3.58 18.37 3.19
CA GLU A 141 -4.33 19.22 4.13
C GLU A 141 -5.83 18.90 4.12
N PHE A 142 -6.43 18.78 2.94
CA PHE A 142 -7.82 18.32 2.80
C PHE A 142 -8.02 16.95 3.47
N ALA A 143 -7.17 15.99 3.17
CA ALA A 143 -7.30 14.63 3.69
C ALA A 143 -7.23 14.59 5.23
N CYS A 144 -6.31 15.33 5.84
CA CYS A 144 -6.09 15.30 7.29
C CYS A 144 -7.02 16.26 8.04
N SER A 145 -7.10 17.54 7.58
CA SER A 145 -7.81 18.59 8.31
C SER A 145 -9.31 18.57 8.06
N VAL A 146 -9.76 18.28 6.83
CA VAL A 146 -11.18 18.31 6.45
C VAL A 146 -11.81 16.94 6.53
N ALA A 147 -11.18 15.94 5.89
CA ALA A 147 -11.72 14.58 5.85
C ALA A 147 -11.34 13.73 7.08
N GLY A 148 -10.35 14.13 7.87
CA GLY A 148 -10.04 13.56 9.18
C GLY A 148 -9.18 12.29 9.14
N ALA A 149 -8.37 12.09 8.09
CA ALA A 149 -7.37 11.05 8.06
C ALA A 149 -6.38 11.21 9.23
N LYS A 150 -5.98 10.09 9.84
CA LYS A 150 -5.16 10.05 11.05
C LYS A 150 -3.67 9.84 10.78
N VAL A 151 -3.31 9.28 9.61
CA VAL A 151 -1.93 9.05 9.18
C VAL A 151 -1.71 9.66 7.81
N LEU A 152 -0.63 10.42 7.67
CA LEU A 152 -0.06 10.84 6.41
C LEU A 152 1.21 10.02 6.18
N LEU A 153 1.20 9.14 5.18
CA LEU A 153 2.34 8.32 4.81
C LEU A 153 2.98 8.85 3.51
N LEU A 154 4.23 9.33 3.60
CA LEU A 154 5.05 9.63 2.43
C LEU A 154 5.82 8.37 2.02
N PHE A 155 5.52 7.83 0.84
CA PHE A 155 5.83 6.47 0.45
C PHE A 155 6.78 6.43 -0.76
N GLY A 156 8.07 6.15 -0.50
CA GLY A 156 9.09 5.88 -1.52
C GLY A 156 9.24 4.40 -1.81
N HIS A 157 10.04 4.06 -2.83
CA HIS A 157 10.31 2.66 -3.19
C HIS A 157 11.71 2.48 -3.79
N THR A 158 12.23 1.24 -3.73
CA THR A 158 13.51 0.87 -4.35
C THR A 158 13.45 0.95 -5.88
N ALA A 159 14.60 1.11 -6.51
CA ALA A 159 14.77 1.15 -7.97
C ALA A 159 13.87 2.19 -8.69
N CYS A 160 13.55 3.32 -8.04
CA CYS A 160 12.66 4.36 -8.56
C CYS A 160 13.21 5.01 -9.84
N GLY A 161 12.42 4.96 -10.93
CA GLY A 161 12.80 5.53 -12.21
C GLY A 161 12.99 7.06 -12.19
N ALA A 162 12.17 7.79 -11.42
CA ALA A 162 12.31 9.23 -11.26
C ALA A 162 13.61 9.62 -10.51
N ILE A 163 13.98 8.84 -9.50
CA ILE A 163 15.25 9.03 -8.79
C ILE A 163 16.45 8.79 -9.73
N LYS A 164 16.40 7.71 -10.53
CA LYS A 164 17.44 7.44 -11.55
C LYS A 164 17.53 8.57 -12.57
N GLY A 165 16.39 9.04 -13.09
CA GLY A 165 16.36 10.14 -14.03
C GLY A 165 16.91 11.45 -13.45
N ALA A 166 16.67 11.72 -12.16
CA ALA A 166 17.24 12.88 -11.48
C ALA A 166 18.75 12.78 -11.27
N ILE A 167 19.26 11.57 -10.98
CA ILE A 167 20.73 11.30 -10.86
C ILE A 167 21.43 11.49 -12.21
N ASP A 168 20.77 11.09 -13.31
CA ASP A 168 21.30 11.20 -14.68
C ASP A 168 21.05 12.57 -15.32
N ASP A 169 20.51 13.54 -14.59
CA ASP A 169 20.18 14.89 -15.08
C ASP A 169 19.31 14.87 -16.35
N VAL A 170 18.34 13.96 -16.44
CA VAL A 170 17.46 13.84 -17.59
C VAL A 170 16.66 15.13 -17.82
N GLU A 171 16.72 15.66 -19.03
CA GLU A 171 15.96 16.82 -19.46
C GLU A 171 14.91 16.43 -20.50
N MET A 172 13.63 16.61 -20.17
CA MET A 172 12.52 16.32 -21.07
C MET A 172 11.26 17.07 -20.64
N GLY A 173 10.92 18.13 -21.33
CA GLY A 173 9.68 18.89 -21.11
C GLY A 173 9.39 19.14 -19.62
N ASN A 174 8.17 18.84 -19.18
CA ASN A 174 7.76 19.03 -17.79
C ASN A 174 8.46 18.09 -16.81
N LEU A 175 9.04 16.98 -17.28
CA LEU A 175 9.79 16.06 -16.43
C LEU A 175 11.02 16.73 -15.84
N THR A 176 11.70 17.62 -16.57
CA THR A 176 12.86 18.38 -16.09
C THR A 176 12.55 19.10 -14.77
N GLY A 177 11.44 19.86 -14.73
CA GLY A 177 11.02 20.59 -13.53
C GLY A 177 10.60 19.68 -12.37
N LEU A 178 10.05 18.51 -12.67
CA LEU A 178 9.71 17.51 -11.66
C LEU A 178 10.97 16.90 -11.05
N LEU A 179 11.93 16.46 -11.87
CA LEU A 179 13.18 15.86 -11.42
C LEU A 179 14.06 16.85 -10.64
N ALA A 180 14.01 18.14 -10.94
CA ALA A 180 14.68 19.17 -10.18
C ALA A 180 14.30 19.18 -8.68
N ARG A 181 13.09 18.72 -8.34
CA ARG A 181 12.63 18.59 -6.94
C ARG A 181 13.30 17.45 -6.18
N VAL A 182 13.91 16.49 -6.88
CA VAL A 182 14.66 15.37 -6.29
C VAL A 182 16.12 15.76 -6.05
N LYS A 183 16.66 16.74 -6.81
CA LYS A 183 18.10 17.15 -6.72
C LYS A 183 18.58 17.45 -5.30
N PRO A 184 17.82 18.09 -4.40
CA PRO A 184 18.26 18.28 -3.01
C PRO A 184 18.60 16.96 -2.32
N ALA A 185 17.83 15.88 -2.55
CA ALA A 185 18.13 14.58 -1.97
C ALA A 185 19.46 14.00 -2.50
N ILE A 186 19.72 14.16 -3.79
CA ILE A 186 21.00 13.74 -4.38
C ILE A 186 22.18 14.46 -3.72
N THR A 187 22.04 15.78 -3.51
CA THR A 187 23.09 16.63 -2.94
C THR A 187 23.47 16.24 -1.52
N VAL A 188 22.47 15.91 -0.67
CA VAL A 188 22.73 15.65 0.75
C VAL A 188 22.92 14.17 1.08
N THR A 189 22.63 13.24 0.13
CA THR A 189 22.80 11.82 0.37
C THR A 189 24.27 11.47 0.59
N GLN A 190 24.60 11.02 1.80
CA GLN A 190 25.90 10.44 2.10
C GLN A 190 25.94 9.00 1.60
N PHE A 191 26.96 8.67 0.81
CA PHE A 191 27.10 7.33 0.24
C PHE A 191 28.54 7.01 -0.05
N ASP A 192 29.02 5.89 0.48
CA ASP A 192 30.36 5.38 0.23
C ASP A 192 30.33 4.43 -0.98
N GLY A 193 30.82 4.91 -2.12
CA GLY A 193 30.83 4.16 -3.37
C GLY A 193 30.47 4.98 -4.59
N VAL A 194 30.21 4.29 -5.70
CA VAL A 194 29.91 4.94 -6.99
C VAL A 194 28.52 5.57 -6.95
N LYS A 195 28.45 6.89 -7.07
CA LYS A 195 27.22 7.69 -7.14
C LYS A 195 26.72 7.72 -8.59
N SER A 196 25.91 6.72 -8.96
CA SER A 196 25.40 6.55 -10.31
C SER A 196 24.01 5.93 -10.28
N SER A 197 23.16 6.24 -11.27
CA SER A 197 21.84 5.61 -11.47
C SER A 197 21.91 4.10 -11.73
N LYS A 198 23.08 3.58 -12.12
CA LYS A 198 23.36 2.16 -12.31
C LYS A 198 23.68 1.43 -10.99
N ASN A 199 23.99 2.16 -9.94
CA ASN A 199 24.23 1.62 -8.60
C ASN A 199 22.90 1.60 -7.83
N ALA A 200 22.29 0.42 -7.71
CA ALA A 200 21.00 0.25 -7.04
C ALA A 200 21.03 0.77 -5.59
N ALA A 201 22.07 0.46 -4.84
CA ALA A 201 22.21 0.91 -3.44
C ALA A 201 22.26 2.45 -3.32
N TYR A 202 22.94 3.12 -4.26
CA TYR A 202 22.93 4.59 -4.29
C TYR A 202 21.56 5.16 -4.64
N VAL A 203 20.88 4.59 -5.64
CA VAL A 203 19.52 5.00 -6.03
C VAL A 203 18.57 4.87 -4.84
N ASP A 204 18.64 3.76 -4.09
CA ASP A 204 17.78 3.52 -2.94
C ASP A 204 18.13 4.43 -1.75
N ALA A 205 19.40 4.74 -1.54
CA ALA A 205 19.84 5.74 -0.56
C ALA A 205 19.26 7.14 -0.88
N VAL A 206 19.33 7.55 -2.15
CA VAL A 206 18.73 8.82 -2.60
C VAL A 206 17.22 8.80 -2.45
N ALA A 207 16.56 7.69 -2.79
CA ALA A 207 15.10 7.55 -2.63
C ALA A 207 14.68 7.70 -1.16
N ARG A 208 15.41 7.08 -0.22
CA ARG A 208 15.21 7.21 1.23
C ARG A 208 15.40 8.66 1.68
N THR A 209 16.49 9.31 1.27
CA THR A 209 16.75 10.72 1.59
C THR A 209 15.65 11.62 1.05
N ASN A 210 15.13 11.34 -0.16
CA ASN A 210 14.02 12.08 -0.75
C ASN A 210 12.73 11.96 0.07
N VAL A 211 12.45 10.80 0.65
CA VAL A 211 11.32 10.62 1.60
C VAL A 211 11.55 11.50 2.84
N LEU A 212 12.72 11.42 3.48
CA LEU A 212 13.02 12.20 4.70
C LEU A 212 12.93 13.71 4.47
N LEU A 213 13.54 14.21 3.38
CA LEU A 213 13.40 15.62 3.01
C LEU A 213 11.96 16.01 2.65
N GLY A 214 11.20 15.07 2.10
CA GLY A 214 9.78 15.26 1.81
C GLY A 214 8.94 15.44 3.08
N LEU A 215 9.20 14.65 4.13
CA LEU A 215 8.57 14.81 5.45
C LEU A 215 8.86 16.19 6.04
N ASP A 216 10.12 16.59 6.04
CA ASP A 216 10.54 17.93 6.45
C ASP A 216 9.85 19.03 5.67
N ASN A 217 9.74 18.84 4.36
CA ASN A 217 9.11 19.79 3.46
C ASN A 217 7.62 19.93 3.75
N ILE A 218 6.90 18.83 4.02
CA ILE A 218 5.49 18.83 4.45
C ILE A 218 5.34 19.64 5.73
N ARG A 219 6.13 19.37 6.77
CA ARG A 219 6.07 20.06 8.07
C ARG A 219 6.35 21.55 7.96
N ARG A 220 7.37 21.94 7.17
CA ARG A 220 7.75 23.35 7.02
C ARG A 220 6.78 24.18 6.19
N ARG A 221 6.16 23.56 5.17
CA ARG A 221 5.32 24.28 4.20
C ARG A 221 3.84 24.24 4.52
N SER A 222 3.40 23.33 5.39
CA SER A 222 2.03 23.23 5.85
C SER A 222 1.94 23.44 7.36
N PRO A 223 1.74 24.68 7.84
CA PRO A 223 1.47 24.93 9.26
C PRO A 223 0.26 24.16 9.78
N ILE A 224 -0.73 23.87 8.91
CA ILE A 224 -1.92 23.08 9.24
C ILE A 224 -1.53 21.67 9.63
N LEU A 225 -0.76 20.98 8.78
CA LEU A 225 -0.33 19.60 9.05
C LEU A 225 0.62 19.52 10.24
N ALA A 226 1.54 20.48 10.37
CA ALA A 226 2.45 20.55 11.51
C ALA A 226 1.71 20.75 12.83
N ASP A 227 0.66 21.59 12.87
CA ASP A 227 -0.17 21.80 14.06
C ASP A 227 -0.99 20.54 14.42
N LEU A 228 -1.56 19.85 13.43
CA LEU A 228 -2.27 18.59 13.65
C LEU A 228 -1.34 17.50 14.20
N GLU A 229 -0.11 17.39 13.69
CA GLU A 229 0.91 16.47 14.19
C GLU A 229 1.31 16.83 15.62
N LYS A 230 1.61 18.11 15.90
CA LYS A 230 1.94 18.61 17.24
C LYS A 230 0.83 18.32 18.27
N LYS A 231 -0.44 18.39 17.85
CA LYS A 231 -1.61 18.02 18.68
C LYS A 231 -1.83 16.53 18.76
N GLN A 232 -1.00 15.71 18.14
CA GLN A 232 -1.12 14.25 18.09
C GLN A 232 -2.46 13.75 17.49
N THR A 233 -3.12 14.58 16.70
CA THR A 233 -4.34 14.20 15.97
C THR A 233 -4.05 13.43 14.70
N ILE A 234 -2.84 13.62 14.15
CA ILE A 234 -2.29 12.83 13.05
C ILE A 234 -0.85 12.39 13.36
N GLN A 235 -0.36 11.41 12.59
CA GLN A 235 1.08 11.11 12.45
C GLN A 235 1.51 11.33 11.00
N ILE A 236 2.68 11.95 10.81
CA ILE A 236 3.33 12.12 9.51
C ILE A 236 4.53 11.17 9.47
N VAL A 237 4.45 10.14 8.63
CA VAL A 237 5.38 8.99 8.63
C VAL A 237 5.98 8.79 7.25
N GLY A 238 7.26 8.41 7.20
CA GLY A 238 7.91 7.94 5.97
C GLY A 238 7.82 6.43 5.81
N GLY A 239 7.85 5.97 4.56
CA GLY A 239 7.96 4.54 4.26
C GLY A 239 8.81 4.29 3.02
N MET A 240 9.55 3.17 3.03
CA MET A 240 10.29 2.68 1.87
C MET A 240 9.83 1.28 1.51
N TYR A 241 9.30 1.13 0.31
CA TYR A 241 8.81 -0.12 -0.24
C TYR A 241 9.91 -0.80 -1.06
N ASP A 242 10.23 -2.02 -0.71
CA ASP A 242 11.14 -2.86 -1.46
C ASP A 242 10.35 -3.65 -2.52
N LEU A 243 10.64 -3.36 -3.80
CA LEU A 243 9.96 -3.98 -4.95
C LEU A 243 10.23 -5.48 -5.07
N VAL A 244 11.31 -6.00 -4.46
CA VAL A 244 11.68 -7.42 -4.54
C VAL A 244 11.01 -8.23 -3.46
N THR A 245 11.04 -7.73 -2.22
CA THR A 245 10.54 -8.48 -1.05
C THR A 245 9.08 -8.17 -0.72
N GLY A 246 8.53 -7.06 -1.25
CA GLY A 246 7.20 -6.57 -0.90
C GLY A 246 7.13 -5.90 0.48
N THR A 247 8.26 -5.74 1.17
CA THR A 247 8.32 -5.18 2.52
C THR A 247 8.27 -3.66 2.48
N VAL A 248 7.49 -3.07 3.37
CA VAL A 248 7.54 -1.64 3.68
C VAL A 248 8.30 -1.45 4.98
N GLU A 249 9.44 -0.77 4.92
CA GLU A 249 10.11 -0.25 6.09
C GLU A 249 9.50 1.10 6.44
N PHE A 250 8.91 1.22 7.61
CA PHE A 250 8.47 2.50 8.14
C PHE A 250 9.68 3.21 8.75
N LEU A 251 9.96 4.39 8.23
CA LEU A 251 11.09 5.18 8.68
C LEU A 251 10.76 5.78 10.05
N ALA A 252 11.66 5.59 11.01
CA ALA A 252 11.51 6.20 12.33
C ALA A 252 11.46 7.72 12.18
N GLU A 253 10.63 8.35 12.99
CA GLU A 253 10.67 9.79 13.18
C GLU A 253 12.03 10.15 13.80
N GLY A 254 12.78 11.06 13.15
CA GLY A 254 14.00 11.62 13.72
C GLY A 254 13.66 12.69 14.75
#